data_b50ae51e6250cf8766e15ee51db9f72f
#
_entry.id   b50ae51e6250cf8766e15ee51db9f72f
#
_cell.length_a   1.000
_cell.length_b   1.000
_cell.length_c   1.000
_cell.angle_alpha   90.00
_cell.angle_beta   90.00
_cell.angle_gamma   90.00
#
_symmetry.space_group_name_H-M   'P 1'
#
loop_
_entity.id
_entity.type
_entity.pdbx_description
1 polymer ?
#
loop_
_entity_poly.entity_id
_entity_poly.type
_entity_poly.pdbx_seq_one_letter_code
_entity_poly.pdbx_strand_id
1 'polypeptide(L)'
;MAQNTAFFISNTRGKMPSALHGIFSAVQEFSLSMLCSAHCFTIFTQRVYLRRQTGKIYCMNNYLNQLQKTYQNDDDFTTRQVDCGMPLTLCFLDSMCSDIKISNYVVEPLTYGEKATDFECIKKRLTTGAIVKEPANFFDVLDVMSNGYTVIMDEQNCIAVDTRTTLARAIIEPPTSMVMRGPREGFIEDAKTNLTLIRKRLKTADLKVTTLNVGKYTNTTVFVCYLSSIAEKKVVDEVVQQVQKINIDGVLDASYLSRYIDKNKTALFRRVGMTEKPDVAVGKMLEGRVALIVDGSPMVLTVPYLYVEDLQSPGDYYEDNTMTSLNRILRFISVLASVLLPSLYVCLQMYNYQIIPLKFLITVLNSTQAIPFSPLAEMILIIVIFDILREANLRMPSAVGISLSLVGAIVLGDAAVKAGLIGAPAVMIGALSGIGLFTMPDNTLILSLLRLVITYIAGVMGILGVILSMMVILFYLCSMQEYHTPFLAPFTPTMDNDKQDAVLNKSLVSWKKRPKSIPNKNTTRRGQ
;
A
#
# COMPACT_ATOMS: atom_id res chain seq x y z
N MET A 1 49.02 -35.88 20.19
CA MET A 1 49.97 -34.81 19.79
C MET A 1 50.30 -33.83 20.93
N ALA A 2 49.51 -33.69 21.97
CA ALA A 2 49.77 -32.73 23.07
C ALA A 2 50.83 -33.22 24.12
N GLN A 3 51.14 -34.52 24.24
CA GLN A 3 52.10 -35.04 25.20
C GLN A 3 53.58 -34.99 24.71
N ASN A 4 53.81 -34.94 23.41
CA ASN A 4 55.18 -34.88 22.84
C ASN A 4 55.73 -33.44 22.74
N THR A 5 54.94 -32.43 22.85
CA THR A 5 55.37 -31.02 22.85
C THR A 5 55.83 -30.53 24.23
N ALA A 6 55.35 -31.14 25.32
CA ALA A 6 55.75 -30.78 26.68
C ALA A 6 57.16 -31.23 27.04
N PHE A 7 57.66 -32.31 26.42
CA PHE A 7 58.98 -32.84 26.68
C PHE A 7 60.15 -32.08 26.02
N PHE A 8 59.84 -31.36 24.91
CA PHE A 8 60.84 -30.56 24.18
C PHE A 8 61.06 -29.16 24.80
N ILE A 9 60.13 -28.69 25.59
CA ILE A 9 60.14 -27.31 26.16
C ILE A 9 60.95 -27.26 27.49
N SER A 10 61.16 -28.40 28.17
CA SER A 10 61.88 -28.40 29.45
C SER A 10 63.39 -28.31 29.29
N ASN A 11 63.95 -28.57 28.10
CA ASN A 11 65.41 -28.72 27.92
C ASN A 11 66.10 -27.51 27.24
N THR A 12 65.38 -26.40 26.92
CA THR A 12 65.98 -25.25 26.22
C THR A 12 65.93 -23.91 27.00
N ARG A 13 65.70 -23.95 28.32
CA ARG A 13 65.62 -22.76 29.17
C ARG A 13 66.93 -22.04 29.48
N GLY A 14 68.02 -22.30 28.77
CA GLY A 14 69.34 -21.80 29.14
C GLY A 14 69.95 -20.70 28.26
N LYS A 15 69.50 -20.42 27.06
CA LYS A 15 70.18 -19.45 26.17
C LYS A 15 69.20 -18.86 25.10
N MET A 16 68.41 -17.89 25.46
CA MET A 16 67.71 -17.06 24.43
C MET A 16 67.73 -15.58 24.82
N PRO A 17 67.85 -14.63 23.84
CA PRO A 17 67.83 -13.19 24.08
C PRO A 17 66.42 -12.73 24.44
N SER A 18 66.33 -11.72 25.28
CA SER A 18 65.06 -11.15 25.87
C SER A 18 63.97 -10.77 24.90
N ALA A 19 64.29 -10.51 23.64
CA ALA A 19 63.27 -10.14 22.60
C ALA A 19 62.44 -11.35 22.10
N LEU A 20 62.95 -12.60 22.24
CA LEU A 20 62.20 -13.79 21.84
C LEU A 20 61.27 -14.33 22.95
N HIS A 21 61.49 -13.93 24.20
CA HIS A 21 60.62 -14.31 25.32
C HIS A 21 59.25 -13.67 25.24
N GLY A 22 59.18 -12.44 24.73
CA GLY A 22 57.89 -11.76 24.54
C GLY A 22 57.02 -12.37 23.44
N ILE A 23 57.64 -12.80 22.35
CA ILE A 23 56.94 -13.46 21.22
C ILE A 23 56.42 -14.85 21.61
N PHE A 24 57.23 -15.60 22.40
CA PHE A 24 56.81 -16.93 22.85
C PHE A 24 55.68 -16.89 23.87
N SER A 25 55.68 -15.90 24.78
CA SER A 25 54.56 -15.65 25.72
C SER A 25 53.27 -15.26 24.99
N ALA A 26 53.36 -14.39 23.99
CA ALA A 26 52.21 -13.97 23.19
C ALA A 26 51.63 -15.11 22.34
N VAL A 27 52.45 -15.98 21.77
CA VAL A 27 52.01 -17.16 21.01
C VAL A 27 51.38 -18.21 21.93
N GLN A 28 51.87 -18.34 23.17
CA GLN A 28 51.32 -19.28 24.15
C GLN A 28 49.98 -18.80 24.70
N GLU A 29 49.81 -17.50 24.94
CA GLU A 29 48.51 -16.90 25.30
C GLU A 29 47.50 -16.97 24.13
N PHE A 30 47.98 -16.76 22.89
CA PHE A 30 47.11 -16.86 21.71
C PHE A 30 46.65 -18.30 21.44
N SER A 31 47.52 -19.31 21.64
CA SER A 31 47.15 -20.71 21.49
C SER A 31 46.22 -21.21 22.60
N LEU A 32 46.40 -20.77 23.84
CA LEU A 32 45.48 -21.05 24.95
C LEU A 32 44.12 -20.36 24.79
N SER A 33 44.07 -19.13 24.28
CA SER A 33 42.82 -18.45 23.98
C SER A 33 42.05 -19.08 22.81
N MET A 34 42.77 -19.58 21.79
CA MET A 34 42.14 -20.35 20.69
C MET A 34 41.60 -21.71 21.13
N LEU A 35 42.34 -22.43 22.01
CA LEU A 35 41.85 -23.70 22.56
C LEU A 35 40.67 -23.51 23.53
N CYS A 36 40.66 -22.43 24.31
CA CYS A 36 39.52 -22.06 25.15
C CYS A 36 38.31 -21.63 24.33
N SER A 37 38.50 -20.87 23.25
CA SER A 37 37.40 -20.48 22.35
C SER A 37 36.85 -21.67 21.56
N ALA A 38 37.69 -22.60 21.09
CA ALA A 38 37.24 -23.82 20.43
C ALA A 38 36.51 -24.78 21.38
N HIS A 39 36.90 -24.86 22.65
CA HIS A 39 36.21 -25.66 23.66
C HIS A 39 34.89 -24.99 24.10
N CYS A 40 34.86 -23.65 24.22
CA CYS A 40 33.63 -22.92 24.44
C CYS A 40 32.67 -23.05 23.24
N PHE A 41 33.19 -23.04 22.02
CA PHE A 41 32.37 -23.19 20.81
C PHE A 41 31.78 -24.61 20.69
N THR A 42 32.53 -25.64 21.02
CA THR A 42 32.05 -27.05 21.07
C THR A 42 31.05 -27.27 22.21
N ILE A 43 31.28 -26.68 23.38
CA ILE A 43 30.32 -26.76 24.50
C ILE A 43 29.09 -25.93 24.19
N PHE A 44 29.22 -24.79 23.53
CA PHE A 44 28.08 -23.96 23.10
C PHE A 44 27.28 -24.67 21.99
N THR A 45 27.94 -25.28 20.99
CA THR A 45 27.25 -26.07 19.94
C THR A 45 26.62 -27.33 20.51
N GLN A 46 27.25 -28.03 21.45
CA GLN A 46 26.66 -29.17 22.14
C GLN A 46 25.50 -28.74 23.08
N ARG A 47 25.61 -27.61 23.79
CA ARG A 47 24.49 -27.06 24.57
C ARG A 47 23.36 -26.57 23.71
N VAL A 48 23.63 -25.98 22.56
CA VAL A 48 22.61 -25.59 21.58
C VAL A 48 21.96 -26.82 20.94
N TYR A 49 22.78 -27.88 20.66
CA TYR A 49 22.27 -29.15 20.11
C TYR A 49 21.43 -29.93 21.17
N LEU A 50 21.89 -29.99 22.41
CA LEU A 50 21.15 -30.60 23.53
C LEU A 50 19.90 -29.76 23.91
N ARG A 51 19.95 -28.42 23.86
CA ARG A 51 18.78 -27.59 24.00
C ARG A 51 17.79 -27.76 22.85
N ARG A 52 18.27 -28.02 21.63
CA ARG A 52 17.41 -28.41 20.51
C ARG A 52 16.72 -29.76 20.70
N GLN A 53 17.41 -30.75 21.28
CA GLN A 53 16.79 -32.06 21.52
C GLN A 53 15.92 -32.13 22.78
N THR A 54 16.33 -31.49 23.89
CA THR A 54 15.55 -31.48 25.13
C THR A 54 14.41 -30.43 25.07
N GLY A 55 14.54 -29.38 24.23
CA GLY A 55 13.45 -28.44 23.93
C GLY A 55 12.34 -29.06 23.08
N LYS A 56 12.61 -30.14 22.33
CA LYS A 56 11.58 -30.82 21.53
C LYS A 56 10.51 -31.52 22.35
N ILE A 57 10.82 -32.00 23.56
CA ILE A 57 9.90 -32.83 24.35
C ILE A 57 8.96 -32.01 25.26
N TYR A 58 9.33 -30.77 25.66
CA TYR A 58 8.56 -29.99 26.65
C TYR A 58 7.66 -28.88 26.07
N CYS A 59 7.66 -28.61 24.76
CA CYS A 59 7.00 -27.43 24.18
C CYS A 59 5.79 -27.69 23.28
N MET A 60 5.47 -28.94 22.91
CA MET A 60 4.48 -29.17 21.84
C MET A 60 3.02 -29.11 22.27
N ASN A 61 2.69 -29.49 23.51
CA ASN A 61 1.34 -29.29 24.05
C ASN A 61 0.89 -27.82 24.15
N ASN A 62 1.79 -26.87 23.81
CA ASN A 62 1.53 -25.45 23.86
C ASN A 62 1.40 -24.78 22.48
N TYR A 63 1.75 -25.45 21.37
CA TYR A 63 1.78 -24.81 20.03
C TYR A 63 0.38 -24.47 19.54
N LEU A 64 -0.59 -25.36 19.70
CA LEU A 64 -1.97 -25.08 19.31
C LEU A 64 -2.53 -23.88 20.09
N ASN A 65 -2.34 -23.86 21.41
CA ASN A 65 -2.76 -22.74 22.27
C ASN A 65 -2.01 -21.45 21.92
N GLN A 66 -0.71 -21.54 21.58
CA GLN A 66 0.07 -20.40 21.13
C GLN A 66 -0.40 -19.90 19.76
N LEU A 67 -0.74 -20.78 18.81
CA LEU A 67 -1.30 -20.41 17.52
C LEU A 67 -2.66 -19.73 17.70
N GLN A 68 -3.56 -20.31 18.47
CA GLN A 68 -4.86 -19.70 18.75
C GLN A 68 -4.73 -18.33 19.39
N LYS A 69 -3.76 -18.14 20.30
CA LYS A 69 -3.47 -16.84 20.90
C LYS A 69 -2.85 -15.87 19.89
N THR A 70 -1.93 -16.34 19.04
CA THR A 70 -1.24 -15.52 18.04
C THR A 70 -2.20 -15.06 16.94
N TYR A 71 -3.09 -15.94 16.51
CA TYR A 71 -4.12 -15.64 15.49
C TYR A 71 -5.47 -15.24 16.10
N GLN A 72 -5.51 -14.93 17.38
CA GLN A 72 -6.70 -14.38 18.01
C GLN A 72 -7.18 -13.12 17.27
N ASN A 73 -8.47 -13.04 16.94
CA ASN A 73 -9.08 -12.00 16.10
C ASN A 73 -8.58 -11.99 14.63
N ASP A 74 -8.25 -13.15 14.09
CA ASP A 74 -7.96 -13.34 12.67
C ASP A 74 -8.94 -14.37 12.11
N ASP A 75 -9.97 -13.91 11.40
CA ASP A 75 -11.05 -14.76 10.86
C ASP A 75 -10.58 -15.66 9.72
N ASP A 76 -9.39 -15.39 9.15
CA ASP A 76 -8.77 -16.22 8.12
C ASP A 76 -8.05 -17.46 8.67
N PHE A 77 -7.82 -17.50 9.99
CA PHE A 77 -7.21 -18.65 10.65
C PHE A 77 -8.25 -19.73 10.95
N THR A 78 -8.10 -20.88 10.32
CA THR A 78 -9.01 -22.01 10.43
C THR A 78 -8.35 -23.20 11.10
N THR A 79 -9.09 -23.83 12.01
CA THR A 79 -8.69 -25.10 12.63
C THR A 79 -9.75 -26.16 12.36
N ARG A 80 -9.32 -27.34 11.92
CA ARG A 80 -10.19 -28.51 11.68
C ARG A 80 -9.64 -29.73 12.41
N GLN A 81 -10.50 -30.52 13.01
CA GLN A 81 -10.11 -31.80 13.61
C GLN A 81 -10.40 -32.94 12.63
N VAL A 82 -9.44 -33.84 12.48
CA VAL A 82 -9.56 -35.03 11.64
C VAL A 82 -9.18 -36.23 12.50
N ASP A 83 -10.07 -37.23 12.56
CA ASP A 83 -9.84 -38.50 13.25
C ASP A 83 -9.45 -39.58 12.21
N CYS A 84 -8.20 -40.02 12.29
CA CYS A 84 -7.69 -41.11 11.46
C CYS A 84 -7.26 -42.32 12.29
N GLY A 85 -7.77 -42.42 13.53
CA GLY A 85 -7.34 -43.36 14.57
C GLY A 85 -6.56 -42.67 15.68
N MET A 86 -6.11 -41.45 15.44
CA MET A 86 -5.54 -40.47 16.37
C MET A 86 -6.20 -39.12 16.11
N PRO A 87 -6.50 -38.31 17.15
CA PRO A 87 -7.06 -36.98 16.98
C PRO A 87 -5.96 -36.05 16.42
N LEU A 88 -6.14 -35.59 15.18
CA LEU A 88 -5.25 -34.62 14.54
C LEU A 88 -5.93 -33.27 14.41
N THR A 89 -5.18 -32.20 14.63
CA THR A 89 -5.66 -30.83 14.39
C THR A 89 -4.93 -30.25 13.18
N LEU A 90 -5.72 -29.86 12.19
CA LEU A 90 -5.25 -29.13 11.02
C LEU A 90 -5.34 -27.62 11.30
N CYS A 91 -4.26 -26.87 11.07
CA CYS A 91 -4.21 -25.43 11.21
C CYS A 91 -3.74 -24.81 9.89
N PHE A 92 -4.50 -23.88 9.34
CA PHE A 92 -4.16 -23.21 8.10
C PHE A 92 -4.81 -21.83 7.97
N LEU A 93 -4.30 -21.02 7.03
CA LEU A 93 -4.89 -19.76 6.63
C LEU A 93 -5.74 -20.00 5.37
N ASP A 94 -7.04 -19.76 5.49
CA ASP A 94 -8.03 -20.11 4.44
C ASP A 94 -7.77 -19.40 3.10
N SER A 95 -7.33 -18.14 3.16
CA SER A 95 -6.97 -17.37 1.95
C SER A 95 -5.71 -17.89 1.24
N MET A 96 -4.76 -18.50 1.97
CA MET A 96 -3.47 -18.93 1.42
C MET A 96 -3.47 -20.38 0.94
N CYS A 97 -4.42 -21.17 1.39
CA CYS A 97 -4.51 -22.61 1.11
C CYS A 97 -5.61 -22.90 0.08
N SER A 98 -5.42 -23.95 -0.70
CA SER A 98 -6.41 -24.46 -1.66
C SER A 98 -7.23 -25.56 -1.01
N ASP A 99 -8.55 -25.41 -0.95
CA ASP A 99 -9.46 -26.43 -0.42
C ASP A 99 -9.32 -27.77 -1.15
N ILE A 100 -9.11 -27.73 -2.48
CA ILE A 100 -8.89 -28.92 -3.29
C ILE A 100 -7.60 -29.64 -2.87
N LYS A 101 -6.51 -28.89 -2.63
CA LYS A 101 -5.24 -29.49 -2.18
C LYS A 101 -5.32 -29.99 -0.76
N ILE A 102 -6.02 -29.28 0.13
CA ILE A 102 -6.27 -29.76 1.49
C ILE A 102 -7.05 -31.07 1.45
N SER A 103 -8.12 -31.13 0.64
CA SER A 103 -8.90 -32.35 0.48
C SER A 103 -8.05 -33.50 -0.04
N ASN A 104 -7.40 -33.33 -1.19
CA ASN A 104 -6.71 -34.39 -1.90
C ASN A 104 -5.37 -34.80 -1.26
N TYR A 105 -4.63 -33.87 -0.68
CA TYR A 105 -3.28 -34.14 -0.16
C TYR A 105 -3.23 -34.33 1.35
N VAL A 106 -4.27 -33.90 2.07
CA VAL A 106 -4.30 -33.98 3.54
C VAL A 106 -5.47 -34.87 4.00
N VAL A 107 -6.70 -34.48 3.67
CA VAL A 107 -7.89 -35.15 4.24
C VAL A 107 -8.05 -36.54 3.65
N GLU A 108 -7.99 -36.70 2.32
CA GLU A 108 -8.19 -37.98 1.63
C GLU A 108 -7.15 -39.03 2.06
N PRO A 109 -5.82 -38.77 2.09
CA PRO A 109 -4.84 -39.73 2.55
C PRO A 109 -4.98 -40.10 4.04
N LEU A 110 -5.55 -39.22 4.85
CA LEU A 110 -5.79 -39.47 6.26
C LEU A 110 -7.07 -40.29 6.50
N THR A 111 -8.10 -40.10 5.67
CA THR A 111 -9.42 -40.68 5.87
C THR A 111 -9.57 -42.06 5.17
N TYR A 112 -9.00 -42.18 3.95
CA TYR A 112 -9.06 -43.44 3.14
C TYR A 112 -7.82 -44.29 3.41
N GLY A 113 -7.72 -44.90 4.58
CA GLY A 113 -6.62 -45.80 4.89
C GLY A 113 -6.89 -46.60 6.16
N GLU A 114 -6.03 -47.60 6.43
CA GLU A 114 -6.04 -48.26 7.73
C GLU A 114 -5.83 -47.23 8.86
N LYS A 115 -6.43 -47.48 10.01
CA LYS A 115 -6.25 -46.56 11.17
C LYS A 115 -4.78 -46.37 11.44
N ALA A 116 -4.33 -45.13 11.49
CA ALA A 116 -2.95 -44.80 11.78
C ALA A 116 -2.64 -45.12 13.24
N THR A 117 -1.62 -45.92 13.48
CA THR A 117 -1.17 -46.27 14.82
C THR A 117 -0.06 -45.38 15.34
N ASP A 118 0.63 -44.66 14.42
CA ASP A 118 1.78 -43.82 14.76
C ASP A 118 1.87 -42.62 13.79
N PHE A 119 2.43 -41.51 14.27
CA PHE A 119 2.63 -40.28 13.51
C PHE A 119 3.58 -40.47 12.30
N GLU A 120 4.57 -41.35 12.39
CA GLU A 120 5.43 -41.71 11.26
C GLU A 120 4.66 -42.37 10.09
N CYS A 121 3.60 -43.13 10.40
CA CYS A 121 2.71 -43.69 9.38
C CYS A 121 1.95 -42.57 8.64
N ILE A 122 1.45 -41.57 9.38
CA ILE A 122 0.79 -40.37 8.84
C ILE A 122 1.75 -39.62 7.91
N LYS A 123 2.98 -39.38 8.35
CA LYS A 123 4.00 -38.70 7.59
C LYS A 123 4.30 -39.41 6.26
N LYS A 124 4.46 -40.73 6.28
CA LYS A 124 4.67 -41.51 5.06
C LYS A 124 3.54 -41.40 4.05
N ARG A 125 2.29 -41.41 4.51
CA ARG A 125 1.10 -41.25 3.66
C ARG A 125 1.09 -39.86 3.01
N LEU A 126 1.34 -38.80 3.77
CA LEU A 126 1.32 -37.43 3.28
C LEU A 126 2.50 -37.13 2.34
N THR A 127 3.69 -37.68 2.60
CA THR A 127 4.86 -37.50 1.73
C THR A 127 4.71 -38.16 0.37
N THR A 128 3.76 -39.11 0.21
CA THR A 128 3.52 -39.79 -1.08
C THR A 128 2.88 -38.85 -2.10
N GLY A 129 2.09 -37.85 -1.65
CA GLY A 129 1.31 -36.99 -2.55
C GLY A 129 1.71 -35.50 -2.49
N ALA A 130 2.45 -35.05 -1.47
CA ALA A 130 2.72 -33.63 -1.25
C ALA A 130 4.13 -33.36 -0.68
N ILE A 131 4.58 -32.12 -0.83
CA ILE A 131 5.83 -31.66 -0.18
C ILE A 131 5.54 -31.43 1.31
N VAL A 132 6.27 -32.15 2.14
CA VAL A 132 6.14 -32.09 3.61
C VAL A 132 7.36 -31.44 4.23
N LYS A 133 7.15 -30.54 5.19
CA LYS A 133 8.19 -29.91 6.02
C LYS A 133 7.97 -30.25 7.48
N GLU A 134 9.03 -30.38 8.24
CA GLU A 134 9.02 -30.57 9.69
C GLU A 134 9.49 -29.28 10.37
N PRO A 135 8.59 -28.46 10.87
CA PRO A 135 8.97 -27.27 11.64
C PRO A 135 9.68 -27.68 12.93
N ALA A 136 10.86 -27.10 13.18
CA ALA A 136 11.66 -27.44 14.36
C ALA A 136 11.23 -26.65 15.61
N ASN A 137 10.63 -25.49 15.42
CA ASN A 137 10.22 -24.60 16.51
C ASN A 137 8.95 -23.82 16.13
N PHE A 138 8.37 -23.08 17.09
CA PHE A 138 7.15 -22.32 16.87
C PHE A 138 7.27 -21.23 15.79
N PHE A 139 8.44 -20.60 15.66
CA PHE A 139 8.67 -19.62 14.60
C PHE A 139 8.65 -20.25 13.20
N ASP A 140 9.20 -21.46 13.08
CA ASP A 140 9.14 -22.21 11.81
C ASP A 140 7.69 -22.58 11.47
N VAL A 141 6.84 -22.88 12.47
CA VAL A 141 5.40 -23.12 12.27
C VAL A 141 4.72 -21.88 11.73
N LEU A 142 4.98 -20.71 12.31
CA LEU A 142 4.43 -19.44 11.84
C LEU A 142 4.91 -19.11 10.41
N ASP A 143 6.18 -19.37 10.10
CA ASP A 143 6.74 -19.12 8.77
C ASP A 143 6.07 -20.03 7.71
N VAL A 144 5.97 -21.33 7.95
CA VAL A 144 5.34 -22.24 6.98
C VAL A 144 3.86 -21.92 6.80
N MET A 145 3.11 -21.58 7.86
CA MET A 145 1.71 -21.15 7.77
C MET A 145 1.56 -19.87 6.96
N SER A 146 2.40 -18.85 7.22
CA SER A 146 2.41 -17.60 6.47
C SER A 146 2.79 -17.77 4.99
N ASN A 147 3.39 -18.90 4.63
CA ASN A 147 3.69 -19.29 3.25
C ASN A 147 2.62 -20.21 2.63
N GLY A 148 1.49 -20.46 3.29
CA GLY A 148 0.34 -21.21 2.76
C GLY A 148 0.47 -22.73 2.88
N TYR A 149 1.19 -23.23 3.87
CA TYR A 149 1.19 -24.64 4.22
C TYR A 149 0.11 -24.93 5.24
N THR A 150 -0.54 -26.08 5.14
CA THR A 150 -1.40 -26.62 6.20
C THR A 150 -0.54 -27.33 7.22
N VAL A 151 -0.64 -26.92 8.47
CA VAL A 151 0.07 -27.54 9.58
C VAL A 151 -0.83 -28.58 10.25
N ILE A 152 -0.33 -29.78 10.39
CA ILE A 152 -0.98 -30.93 11.02
C ILE A 152 -0.29 -31.18 12.35
N MET A 153 -1.04 -31.18 13.40
CA MET A 153 -0.52 -31.34 14.76
C MET A 153 -1.20 -32.49 15.48
N ASP A 154 -0.40 -33.23 16.20
CA ASP A 154 -0.79 -34.14 17.27
C ASP A 154 -0.27 -33.56 18.61
N GLU A 155 -0.54 -34.20 19.72
CA GLU A 155 -0.08 -33.76 21.04
C GLU A 155 1.45 -33.58 21.12
N GLN A 156 2.22 -34.33 20.36
CA GLN A 156 3.69 -34.37 20.44
C GLN A 156 4.41 -34.00 19.13
N ASN A 157 3.75 -34.05 17.99
CA ASN A 157 4.36 -33.92 16.67
C ASN A 157 3.68 -32.87 15.81
N CYS A 158 4.44 -32.25 14.90
CA CYS A 158 3.98 -31.24 13.97
C CYS A 158 4.61 -31.42 12.59
N ILE A 159 3.79 -31.46 11.55
CA ILE A 159 4.25 -31.44 10.16
C ILE A 159 3.45 -30.42 9.37
N ALA A 160 4.06 -29.88 8.32
CA ALA A 160 3.46 -28.92 7.42
C ALA A 160 3.43 -29.47 5.99
N VAL A 161 2.25 -29.48 5.38
CA VAL A 161 2.00 -29.97 4.02
C VAL A 161 1.78 -28.80 3.08
N ASP A 162 2.36 -28.85 1.88
CA ASP A 162 2.21 -27.81 0.87
C ASP A 162 0.80 -27.86 0.23
N THR A 163 -0.03 -26.94 0.70
CA THR A 163 -1.40 -26.76 0.20
C THR A 163 -1.62 -25.40 -0.44
N ARG A 164 -0.52 -24.70 -0.78
CA ARG A 164 -0.57 -23.33 -1.31
C ARG A 164 -1.52 -23.17 -2.47
N THR A 165 -2.33 -22.13 -2.40
CA THR A 165 -3.15 -21.69 -3.52
C THR A 165 -2.24 -21.28 -4.68
N THR A 166 -2.45 -21.89 -5.84
CA THR A 166 -1.86 -21.43 -7.10
C THR A 166 -2.82 -20.40 -7.68
N LEU A 167 -2.42 -19.13 -7.73
CA LEU A 167 -3.18 -18.11 -8.46
C LEU A 167 -3.08 -18.44 -9.95
N ALA A 168 -4.02 -19.27 -10.44
CA ALA A 168 -3.97 -19.89 -11.76
C ALA A 168 -4.40 -18.94 -12.90
N ARG A 169 -4.93 -17.74 -12.60
CA ARG A 169 -5.31 -16.74 -13.60
C ARG A 169 -4.34 -15.58 -13.61
N ALA A 170 -4.08 -15.10 -14.82
CA ALA A 170 -3.28 -13.90 -15.06
C ALA A 170 -3.83 -12.75 -14.24
N ILE A 171 -3.07 -12.33 -13.23
CA ILE A 171 -3.27 -11.07 -12.52
C ILE A 171 -3.01 -10.00 -13.57
N ILE A 172 -4.06 -9.30 -13.98
CA ILE A 172 -4.01 -8.30 -15.03
C ILE A 172 -3.39 -7.02 -14.45
N GLU A 173 -2.63 -6.32 -15.27
CA GLU A 173 -2.12 -5.00 -14.92
C GLU A 173 -3.30 -4.04 -14.73
N PRO A 174 -3.36 -3.28 -13.61
CA PRO A 174 -4.48 -2.41 -13.32
C PRO A 174 -4.59 -1.31 -14.39
N PRO A 175 -5.79 -1.12 -14.99
CA PRO A 175 -5.96 -0.18 -16.09
C PRO A 175 -5.80 1.28 -15.68
N THR A 176 -6.10 1.62 -14.42
CA THR A 176 -6.08 3.01 -13.92
C THR A 176 -4.75 3.40 -13.28
N SER A 177 -3.93 2.42 -12.86
CA SER A 177 -2.69 2.64 -12.11
C SER A 177 -1.48 2.01 -12.78
N MET A 178 -1.34 2.23 -14.10
CA MET A 178 -0.19 1.74 -14.86
C MET A 178 1.11 2.33 -14.35
N VAL A 179 2.16 1.50 -14.28
CA VAL A 179 3.50 1.93 -13.87
C VAL A 179 4.56 1.43 -14.86
N MET A 180 5.53 2.30 -15.18
CA MET A 180 6.65 1.91 -16.02
C MET A 180 7.62 0.98 -15.29
N ARG A 181 7.83 1.22 -14.00
CA ARG A 181 8.70 0.42 -13.12
C ARG A 181 7.92 0.02 -11.88
N GLY A 182 8.14 -1.21 -11.39
CA GLY A 182 7.48 -1.74 -10.20
C GLY A 182 6.57 -2.93 -10.50
N PRO A 183 5.89 -3.46 -9.47
CA PRO A 183 4.95 -4.57 -9.61
C PRO A 183 3.79 -4.19 -10.51
N ARG A 184 3.42 -5.09 -11.43
CA ARG A 184 2.29 -4.91 -12.35
C ARG A 184 1.04 -5.67 -11.92
N GLU A 185 1.11 -6.37 -10.80
CA GLU A 185 -0.02 -7.08 -10.23
C GLU A 185 -1.09 -6.11 -9.74
N GLY A 186 -2.34 -6.32 -10.16
CA GLY A 186 -3.52 -5.62 -9.70
C GLY A 186 -4.42 -6.51 -8.85
N PHE A 187 -5.31 -5.88 -8.06
CA PHE A 187 -6.41 -6.57 -7.43
C PHE A 187 -7.47 -6.96 -8.46
N ILE A 188 -8.24 -7.98 -8.14
CA ILE A 188 -9.33 -8.51 -8.96
C ILE A 188 -10.65 -8.46 -8.18
N GLU A 189 -11.75 -8.89 -8.79
CA GLU A 189 -13.07 -8.87 -8.16
C GLU A 189 -13.22 -9.86 -7.01
N ASP A 190 -12.42 -10.95 -6.95
CA ASP A 190 -12.46 -11.94 -5.88
C ASP A 190 -11.72 -11.49 -4.63
N ALA A 191 -12.45 -11.22 -3.56
CA ALA A 191 -11.91 -10.73 -2.30
C ALA A 191 -10.90 -11.69 -1.64
N LYS A 192 -11.10 -13.00 -1.77
CA LYS A 192 -10.22 -14.03 -1.19
C LYS A 192 -8.86 -14.03 -1.89
N THR A 193 -8.86 -13.92 -3.21
CA THR A 193 -7.63 -13.76 -4.01
C THR A 193 -6.91 -12.45 -3.65
N ASN A 194 -7.63 -11.36 -3.47
CA ASN A 194 -7.06 -10.07 -3.07
C ASN A 194 -6.39 -10.14 -1.68
N LEU A 195 -7.01 -10.82 -0.73
CA LEU A 195 -6.41 -11.10 0.57
C LEU A 195 -5.13 -11.94 0.44
N THR A 196 -5.14 -12.95 -0.44
CA THR A 196 -3.95 -13.76 -0.75
C THR A 196 -2.80 -12.91 -1.28
N LEU A 197 -3.09 -11.91 -2.15
CA LEU A 197 -2.07 -11.00 -2.69
C LEU A 197 -1.43 -10.13 -1.59
N ILE A 198 -2.21 -9.70 -0.61
CA ILE A 198 -1.71 -8.96 0.56
C ILE A 198 -0.84 -9.87 1.43
N ARG A 199 -1.33 -11.08 1.77
CA ARG A 199 -0.58 -12.04 2.61
C ARG A 199 0.73 -12.50 1.97
N LYS A 200 0.79 -12.66 0.65
CA LYS A 200 2.04 -12.97 -0.05
C LYS A 200 3.15 -11.93 0.17
N ARG A 201 2.77 -10.67 0.38
CA ARG A 201 3.70 -9.56 0.64
C ARG A 201 3.95 -9.36 2.12
N LEU A 202 2.95 -9.62 2.96
CA LEU A 202 3.00 -9.51 4.42
C LEU A 202 3.00 -10.90 5.06
N LYS A 203 4.14 -11.57 5.04
CA LYS A 203 4.34 -12.90 5.63
C LYS A 203 4.53 -12.81 7.14
N THR A 204 3.48 -12.41 7.85
CA THR A 204 3.50 -12.22 9.30
C THR A 204 2.16 -12.57 9.92
N ALA A 205 2.20 -13.13 11.12
CA ALA A 205 1.01 -13.37 11.93
C ALA A 205 0.40 -12.08 12.53
N ASP A 206 1.10 -10.94 12.41
CA ASP A 206 0.59 -9.61 12.83
C ASP A 206 -0.53 -9.10 11.94
N LEU A 207 -0.62 -9.59 10.71
CA LEU A 207 -1.73 -9.27 9.81
C LEU A 207 -3.00 -9.92 10.35
N LYS A 208 -3.96 -9.09 10.75
CA LYS A 208 -5.28 -9.50 11.22
C LYS A 208 -6.33 -9.17 10.18
N VAL A 209 -7.28 -10.06 10.04
CA VAL A 209 -8.40 -9.96 9.12
C VAL A 209 -9.69 -10.13 9.92
N THR A 210 -10.57 -9.15 9.84
CA THR A 210 -11.92 -9.24 10.41
C THR A 210 -12.90 -9.32 9.25
N THR A 211 -13.73 -10.36 9.23
CA THR A 211 -14.73 -10.60 8.17
C THR A 211 -16.06 -10.00 8.58
N LEU A 212 -16.61 -9.17 7.72
CA LEU A 212 -17.92 -8.54 7.91
C LEU A 212 -18.77 -8.77 6.66
N ASN A 213 -20.07 -8.93 6.83
CA ASN A 213 -21.01 -9.02 5.73
C ASN A 213 -21.91 -7.78 5.71
N VAL A 214 -22.04 -7.14 4.55
CA VAL A 214 -22.75 -5.89 4.36
C VAL A 214 -23.76 -6.03 3.23
N GLY A 215 -24.93 -5.38 3.38
CA GLY A 215 -26.04 -5.46 2.43
C GLY A 215 -27.05 -6.51 2.79
N LYS A 216 -28.33 -6.09 2.86
CA LYS A 216 -29.44 -6.95 3.27
C LYS A 216 -29.70 -8.11 2.28
N TYR A 217 -29.57 -7.83 0.99
CA TYR A 217 -29.81 -8.81 -0.06
C TYR A 217 -28.52 -9.36 -0.67
N THR A 218 -27.47 -8.53 -0.80
CA THR A 218 -26.22 -8.95 -1.42
C THR A 218 -25.33 -9.74 -0.47
N ASN A 219 -25.43 -9.49 0.85
CA ASN A 219 -24.58 -10.11 1.88
C ASN A 219 -23.10 -10.11 1.49
N THR A 220 -22.63 -8.95 0.96
CA THR A 220 -21.30 -8.80 0.38
C THR A 220 -20.22 -8.91 1.46
N THR A 221 -19.26 -9.79 1.26
CA THR A 221 -18.14 -10.01 2.20
C THR A 221 -17.16 -8.84 2.13
N VAL A 222 -16.78 -8.32 3.29
CA VAL A 222 -15.80 -7.26 3.44
C VAL A 222 -14.72 -7.72 4.42
N PHE A 223 -13.48 -7.81 3.97
CA PHE A 223 -12.33 -8.07 4.83
C PHE A 223 -11.71 -6.77 5.30
N VAL A 224 -11.68 -6.56 6.61
CA VAL A 224 -10.99 -5.45 7.26
C VAL A 224 -9.61 -5.94 7.68
N CYS A 225 -8.57 -5.49 6.98
CA CYS A 225 -7.19 -5.94 7.14
C CYS A 225 -6.33 -4.87 7.82
N TYR A 226 -5.56 -5.25 8.83
CA TYR A 226 -4.67 -4.32 9.54
C TYR A 226 -3.50 -5.07 10.20
N LEU A 227 -2.41 -4.35 10.48
CA LEU A 227 -1.28 -4.89 11.24
C LEU A 227 -1.45 -4.56 12.73
N SER A 228 -1.64 -5.59 13.56
CA SER A 228 -1.96 -5.44 14.99
C SER A 228 -0.87 -4.74 15.80
N SER A 229 0.40 -4.90 15.42
CA SER A 229 1.55 -4.26 16.05
C SER A 229 1.73 -2.78 15.66
N ILE A 230 1.09 -2.32 14.57
CA ILE A 230 1.30 -0.98 14.03
C ILE A 230 0.02 -0.15 14.10
N ALA A 231 -1.11 -0.67 13.61
CA ALA A 231 -2.37 0.05 13.53
C ALA A 231 -2.91 0.44 14.91
N GLU A 232 -3.42 1.65 15.03
CA GLU A 232 -4.08 2.12 16.26
C GLU A 232 -5.44 1.44 16.41
N LYS A 233 -5.66 0.78 17.55
CA LYS A 233 -6.87 0.00 17.80
C LYS A 233 -8.15 0.84 17.68
N LYS A 234 -8.10 2.10 18.13
CA LYS A 234 -9.24 3.02 18.03
C LYS A 234 -9.72 3.22 16.60
N VAL A 235 -8.76 3.36 15.65
CA VAL A 235 -9.09 3.52 14.22
C VAL A 235 -9.71 2.24 13.68
N VAL A 236 -9.14 1.08 14.01
CA VAL A 236 -9.67 -0.23 13.59
C VAL A 236 -11.10 -0.43 14.10
N ASP A 237 -11.31 -0.26 15.41
CA ASP A 237 -12.63 -0.44 16.03
C ASP A 237 -13.67 0.54 15.44
N GLU A 238 -13.26 1.77 15.15
CA GLU A 238 -14.11 2.77 14.53
C GLU A 238 -14.51 2.41 13.10
N VAL A 239 -13.55 1.91 12.29
CA VAL A 239 -13.82 1.42 10.92
C VAL A 239 -14.77 0.24 10.95
N VAL A 240 -14.52 -0.76 11.81
CA VAL A 240 -15.39 -1.93 11.97
C VAL A 240 -16.81 -1.50 12.37
N GLN A 241 -16.95 -0.60 13.33
CA GLN A 241 -18.26 -0.07 13.73
C GLN A 241 -18.97 0.70 12.63
N GLN A 242 -18.23 1.47 11.80
CA GLN A 242 -18.83 2.18 10.66
C GLN A 242 -19.37 1.19 9.63
N VAL A 243 -18.59 0.15 9.29
CA VAL A 243 -19.01 -0.89 8.35
C VAL A 243 -20.23 -1.66 8.89
N GLN A 244 -20.25 -2.03 10.17
CA GLN A 244 -21.37 -2.74 10.80
C GLN A 244 -22.67 -1.92 10.87
N LYS A 245 -22.55 -0.59 10.94
CA LYS A 245 -23.71 0.31 10.95
C LYS A 245 -24.38 0.48 9.59
N ILE A 246 -23.74 0.02 8.51
CA ILE A 246 -24.29 0.15 7.17
C ILE A 246 -25.53 -0.74 7.01
N ASN A 247 -26.67 -0.12 6.83
CA ASN A 247 -27.93 -0.81 6.60
C ASN A 247 -28.47 -0.35 5.24
N ILE A 248 -28.14 -1.11 4.20
CA ILE A 248 -28.55 -0.88 2.81
C ILE A 248 -28.92 -2.21 2.15
N ASP A 249 -29.64 -2.14 1.06
CA ASP A 249 -30.07 -3.33 0.33
C ASP A 249 -28.89 -4.13 -0.24
N GLY A 250 -27.86 -3.45 -0.76
CA GLY A 250 -26.69 -4.12 -1.30
C GLY A 250 -25.49 -3.22 -1.51
N VAL A 251 -24.30 -3.84 -1.46
CA VAL A 251 -23.00 -3.26 -1.81
C VAL A 251 -22.50 -3.98 -3.06
N LEU A 252 -22.42 -3.25 -4.17
CA LEU A 252 -22.02 -3.81 -5.47
C LEU A 252 -20.54 -3.52 -5.81
N ASP A 253 -19.95 -2.51 -5.16
CA ASP A 253 -18.57 -2.12 -5.39
C ASP A 253 -18.00 -1.38 -4.16
N ALA A 254 -16.67 -1.34 -4.03
CA ALA A 254 -15.98 -0.64 -2.95
C ALA A 254 -16.34 0.85 -2.86
N SER A 255 -16.69 1.50 -3.98
CA SER A 255 -17.12 2.90 -3.99
C SER A 255 -18.42 3.15 -3.22
N TYR A 256 -19.33 2.16 -3.12
CA TYR A 256 -20.49 2.25 -2.24
C TYR A 256 -20.04 2.33 -0.78
N LEU A 257 -19.16 1.41 -0.38
CA LEU A 257 -18.68 1.35 0.99
C LEU A 257 -17.91 2.62 1.38
N SER A 258 -17.10 3.19 0.48
CA SER A 258 -16.32 4.40 0.74
C SER A 258 -17.19 5.58 1.16
N ARG A 259 -18.39 5.73 0.57
CA ARG A 259 -19.34 6.80 0.90
C ARG A 259 -19.97 6.65 2.29
N TYR A 260 -20.05 5.43 2.81
CA TYR A 260 -20.59 5.16 4.15
C TYR A 260 -19.52 5.24 5.24
N ILE A 261 -18.29 4.88 4.91
CA ILE A 261 -17.15 4.99 5.80
C ILE A 261 -16.72 6.45 5.99
N ASP A 262 -16.91 7.28 4.96
CA ASP A 262 -16.68 8.71 5.06
C ASP A 262 -17.72 9.36 6.00
N LYS A 263 -17.24 9.90 7.13
CA LYS A 263 -18.11 10.50 8.15
C LYS A 263 -18.82 11.78 7.69
N ASN A 264 -18.21 12.51 6.77
CA ASN A 264 -18.79 13.74 6.23
C ASN A 264 -19.26 13.55 4.79
N LYS A 265 -20.50 13.17 4.63
CA LYS A 265 -21.15 12.88 3.34
C LYS A 265 -21.18 14.05 2.36
N THR A 266 -20.94 15.27 2.82
CA THR A 266 -20.93 16.50 2.02
C THR A 266 -19.54 17.01 1.69
N ALA A 267 -18.49 16.23 1.99
CA ALA A 267 -17.12 16.62 1.68
C ALA A 267 -16.89 16.72 0.17
N LEU A 268 -16.27 17.81 -0.26
CA LEU A 268 -15.90 18.01 -1.66
C LEU A 268 -14.78 17.04 -2.08
N PHE A 269 -13.77 16.86 -1.22
CA PHE A 269 -12.63 16.01 -1.51
C PHE A 269 -12.82 14.60 -0.92
N ARG A 270 -12.30 13.59 -1.63
CA ARG A 270 -12.28 12.20 -1.17
C ARG A 270 -11.40 12.07 0.08
N ARG A 271 -11.88 11.32 1.07
CA ARG A 271 -11.18 11.10 2.34
C ARG A 271 -10.92 9.63 2.65
N VAL A 272 -11.30 8.76 1.73
CA VAL A 272 -11.00 7.32 1.75
C VAL A 272 -10.11 7.03 0.56
N GLY A 273 -8.94 6.47 0.79
CA GLY A 273 -8.03 6.07 -0.28
C GLY A 273 -8.59 4.86 -1.03
N MET A 274 -8.36 4.79 -2.33
CA MET A 274 -8.72 3.66 -3.18
C MET A 274 -7.50 3.26 -4.00
N THR A 275 -7.25 1.98 -4.15
CA THR A 275 -6.12 1.48 -4.93
C THR A 275 -6.43 0.12 -5.55
N GLU A 276 -6.02 -0.07 -6.79
CA GLU A 276 -6.03 -1.36 -7.49
C GLU A 276 -4.73 -2.15 -7.25
N LYS A 277 -3.74 -1.56 -6.56
CA LYS A 277 -2.40 -2.13 -6.43
C LYS A 277 -2.12 -2.72 -5.05
N PRO A 278 -1.79 -4.03 -4.97
CA PRO A 278 -1.47 -4.68 -3.71
C PRO A 278 -0.22 -4.11 -3.00
N ASP A 279 0.78 -3.64 -3.75
CA ASP A 279 1.99 -3.04 -3.19
C ASP A 279 1.69 -1.70 -2.49
N VAL A 280 0.81 -0.89 -3.07
CA VAL A 280 0.35 0.38 -2.48
C VAL A 280 -0.44 0.11 -1.19
N ALA A 281 -1.41 -0.82 -1.23
CA ALA A 281 -2.21 -1.19 -0.05
C ALA A 281 -1.31 -1.67 1.09
N VAL A 282 -0.35 -2.56 0.81
CA VAL A 282 0.61 -3.06 1.79
C VAL A 282 1.51 -1.93 2.32
N GLY A 283 2.00 -1.05 1.44
CA GLY A 283 2.79 0.12 1.85
C GLY A 283 2.04 0.99 2.86
N LYS A 284 0.76 1.24 2.61
CA LYS A 284 -0.13 2.02 3.50
C LYS A 284 -0.40 1.28 4.83
N MET A 285 -0.60 -0.05 4.79
CA MET A 285 -0.76 -0.85 6.01
C MET A 285 0.50 -0.84 6.89
N LEU A 286 1.70 -0.85 6.29
CA LEU A 286 2.97 -0.72 7.01
C LEU A 286 3.15 0.65 7.70
N GLU A 287 2.37 1.64 7.35
CA GLU A 287 2.33 2.94 8.01
C GLU A 287 1.30 3.03 9.14
N GLY A 288 0.41 2.04 9.27
CA GLY A 288 -0.59 1.95 10.33
C GLY A 288 -2.04 2.13 9.84
N ARG A 289 -2.27 2.16 8.53
CA ARG A 289 -3.62 2.26 7.96
C ARG A 289 -4.34 0.92 7.96
N VAL A 290 -5.66 1.01 7.89
CA VAL A 290 -6.57 -0.13 7.72
C VAL A 290 -6.93 -0.24 6.25
N ALA A 291 -6.87 -1.43 5.70
CA ALA A 291 -7.31 -1.75 4.34
C ALA A 291 -8.62 -2.52 4.37
N LEU A 292 -9.57 -2.19 3.49
CA LEU A 292 -10.83 -2.90 3.34
C LEU A 292 -10.91 -3.47 1.92
N ILE A 293 -11.08 -4.77 1.86
CA ILE A 293 -11.28 -5.52 0.61
C ILE A 293 -12.76 -5.85 0.52
N VAL A 294 -13.39 -5.46 -0.57
CA VAL A 294 -14.82 -5.68 -0.82
C VAL A 294 -14.96 -6.72 -1.92
N ASP A 295 -15.76 -7.74 -1.67
CA ASP A 295 -16.02 -8.76 -2.68
C ASP A 295 -16.78 -8.18 -3.87
N GLY A 296 -16.43 -8.59 -5.08
CA GLY A 296 -16.95 -8.03 -6.32
C GLY A 296 -16.27 -6.74 -6.79
N SER A 297 -15.20 -6.26 -6.11
CA SER A 297 -14.51 -5.02 -6.46
C SER A 297 -12.99 -5.21 -6.57
N PRO A 298 -12.34 -4.73 -7.67
CA PRO A 298 -10.90 -4.71 -7.79
C PRO A 298 -10.25 -3.56 -7.03
N MET A 299 -11.04 -2.74 -6.31
CA MET A 299 -10.57 -1.60 -5.54
C MET A 299 -10.49 -1.93 -4.06
N VAL A 300 -9.33 -1.73 -3.47
CA VAL A 300 -9.13 -1.83 -2.01
C VAL A 300 -9.15 -0.44 -1.41
N LEU A 301 -9.98 -0.26 -0.37
CA LEU A 301 -10.09 1.00 0.36
C LEU A 301 -9.01 1.07 1.44
N THR A 302 -8.50 2.27 1.70
CA THR A 302 -7.51 2.51 2.77
C THR A 302 -7.88 3.72 3.61
N VAL A 303 -7.84 3.58 4.93
CA VAL A 303 -8.14 4.65 5.88
C VAL A 303 -7.13 4.65 7.02
N PRO A 304 -6.78 5.83 7.56
CA PRO A 304 -7.12 7.19 7.12
C PRO A 304 -6.42 7.58 5.82
N TYR A 305 -6.89 8.65 5.17
CA TYR A 305 -6.37 9.16 3.90
C TYR A 305 -5.85 10.59 4.06
N LEU A 306 -4.76 10.92 3.36
CA LEU A 306 -4.13 12.23 3.38
C LEU A 306 -4.18 12.86 1.97
N TYR A 307 -4.42 14.18 1.89
CA TYR A 307 -4.41 14.90 0.61
C TYR A 307 -3.09 14.76 -0.17
N VAL A 308 -1.97 14.63 0.54
CA VAL A 308 -0.65 14.46 -0.09
C VAL A 308 -0.56 13.19 -0.95
N GLU A 309 -1.40 12.20 -0.69
CA GLU A 309 -1.43 10.94 -1.46
C GLU A 309 -1.91 11.15 -2.90
N ASP A 310 -2.73 12.16 -3.15
CA ASP A 310 -3.15 12.54 -4.50
C ASP A 310 -1.99 13.07 -5.36
N LEU A 311 -0.93 13.57 -4.73
CA LEU A 311 0.30 14.01 -5.40
C LEU A 311 1.29 12.86 -5.62
N GLN A 312 1.06 11.69 -5.02
CA GLN A 312 1.92 10.52 -5.11
C GLN A 312 1.42 9.57 -6.19
N SER A 313 2.34 8.97 -6.94
CA SER A 313 2.05 7.89 -7.88
C SER A 313 2.69 6.60 -7.37
N PRO A 314 2.09 5.42 -7.61
CA PRO A 314 2.72 4.15 -7.26
C PRO A 314 4.14 3.99 -7.83
N GLY A 315 4.41 4.54 -9.02
CA GLY A 315 5.73 4.53 -9.66
C GLY A 315 6.82 5.30 -8.92
N ASP A 316 6.43 6.31 -8.14
CA ASP A 316 7.37 7.19 -7.43
C ASP A 316 8.30 6.42 -6.45
N TYR A 317 7.86 5.28 -5.95
CA TYR A 317 8.63 4.46 -4.99
C TYR A 317 9.63 3.50 -5.65
N TYR A 318 9.61 3.41 -6.99
CA TYR A 318 10.46 2.53 -7.79
C TYR A 318 11.44 3.29 -8.68
N GLU A 319 11.41 4.63 -8.63
CA GLU A 319 12.30 5.54 -9.34
C GLU A 319 13.31 6.22 -8.41
N ASP A 320 14.27 6.93 -9.00
CA ASP A 320 15.25 7.71 -8.25
C ASP A 320 14.59 8.86 -7.49
N ASN A 321 14.99 9.09 -6.24
CA ASN A 321 14.40 10.08 -5.35
C ASN A 321 14.40 11.51 -5.94
N THR A 322 15.43 11.87 -6.72
CA THR A 322 15.55 13.19 -7.35
C THR A 322 14.49 13.36 -8.44
N MET A 323 14.33 12.34 -9.31
CA MET A 323 13.32 12.35 -10.37
C MET A 323 11.90 12.31 -9.81
N THR A 324 11.67 11.47 -8.79
CA THR A 324 10.40 11.45 -8.06
C THR A 324 10.04 12.81 -7.46
N SER A 325 11.00 13.48 -6.81
CA SER A 325 10.77 14.82 -6.24
C SER A 325 10.44 15.84 -7.32
N LEU A 326 11.14 15.81 -8.45
CA LEU A 326 10.85 16.69 -9.60
C LEU A 326 9.45 16.43 -10.15
N ASN A 327 9.08 15.15 -10.36
CA ASN A 327 7.75 14.78 -10.84
C ASN A 327 6.63 15.22 -9.89
N ARG A 328 6.81 15.10 -8.58
CA ARG A 328 5.84 15.57 -7.58
C ARG A 328 5.70 17.09 -7.58
N ILE A 329 6.80 17.83 -7.71
CA ILE A 329 6.77 19.30 -7.87
C ILE A 329 6.02 19.68 -9.15
N LEU A 330 6.30 18.99 -10.27
CA LEU A 330 5.60 19.24 -11.52
C LEU A 330 4.10 18.96 -11.41
N ARG A 331 3.70 17.86 -10.75
CA ARG A 331 2.28 17.58 -10.47
C ARG A 331 1.64 18.69 -9.65
N PHE A 332 2.29 19.13 -8.58
CA PHE A 332 1.77 20.21 -7.75
C PHE A 332 1.59 21.51 -8.54
N ILE A 333 2.60 21.90 -9.34
CA ILE A 333 2.51 23.09 -10.20
C ILE A 333 1.41 22.92 -11.25
N SER A 334 1.26 21.73 -11.86
CA SER A 334 0.23 21.44 -12.85
C SER A 334 -1.18 21.56 -12.29
N VAL A 335 -1.42 21.03 -11.09
CA VAL A 335 -2.72 21.17 -10.39
C VAL A 335 -3.03 22.64 -10.08
N LEU A 336 -2.04 23.35 -9.56
CA LEU A 336 -2.20 24.78 -9.26
C LEU A 336 -2.48 25.57 -10.54
N ALA A 337 -1.73 25.30 -11.61
CA ALA A 337 -1.93 25.91 -12.92
C ALA A 337 -3.32 25.57 -13.51
N SER A 338 -3.75 24.30 -13.40
CA SER A 338 -5.05 23.89 -13.93
C SER A 338 -6.23 24.67 -13.33
N VAL A 339 -6.14 25.00 -12.07
CA VAL A 339 -7.20 25.73 -11.36
C VAL A 339 -7.07 27.26 -11.53
N LEU A 340 -5.84 27.79 -11.47
CA LEU A 340 -5.61 29.22 -11.42
C LEU A 340 -5.41 29.90 -12.79
N LEU A 341 -4.85 29.22 -13.81
CA LEU A 341 -4.55 29.88 -15.10
C LEU A 341 -5.76 30.53 -15.76
N PRO A 342 -6.94 29.86 -15.87
CA PRO A 342 -8.12 30.47 -16.46
C PRO A 342 -8.59 31.69 -15.68
N SER A 343 -8.62 31.61 -14.36
CA SER A 343 -9.05 32.71 -13.50
C SER A 343 -8.09 33.90 -13.56
N LEU A 344 -6.77 33.64 -13.58
CA LEU A 344 -5.75 34.68 -13.74
C LEU A 344 -5.85 35.35 -15.11
N TYR A 345 -6.07 34.59 -16.18
CA TYR A 345 -6.23 35.15 -17.53
C TYR A 345 -7.41 36.11 -17.58
N VAL A 346 -8.58 35.69 -17.08
CA VAL A 346 -9.78 36.54 -17.03
C VAL A 346 -9.54 37.79 -16.18
N CYS A 347 -8.95 37.63 -15.01
CA CYS A 347 -8.63 38.72 -14.10
C CYS A 347 -7.67 39.74 -14.73
N LEU A 348 -6.59 39.28 -15.37
CA LEU A 348 -5.61 40.16 -16.01
C LEU A 348 -6.23 40.90 -17.19
N GLN A 349 -7.05 40.24 -17.99
CA GLN A 349 -7.66 40.84 -19.16
C GLN A 349 -8.78 41.83 -18.85
N MET A 350 -9.56 41.61 -17.77
CA MET A 350 -10.70 42.47 -17.41
C MET A 350 -10.30 43.63 -16.48
N TYR A 351 -9.38 43.39 -15.55
CA TYR A 351 -9.10 44.34 -14.47
C TYR A 351 -7.65 44.84 -14.41
N ASN A 352 -6.67 43.99 -14.79
CA ASN A 352 -5.26 44.24 -14.53
C ASN A 352 -4.39 44.12 -15.77
N TYR A 353 -4.87 44.61 -16.92
CA TYR A 353 -4.12 44.54 -18.20
C TYR A 353 -2.74 45.20 -18.15
N GLN A 354 -2.52 46.11 -17.20
CA GLN A 354 -1.22 46.80 -17.00
C GLN A 354 -0.08 45.86 -16.59
N ILE A 355 -0.38 44.70 -16.01
CA ILE A 355 0.61 43.71 -15.60
C ILE A 355 1.12 42.90 -16.80
N ILE A 356 0.31 42.84 -17.88
CA ILE A 356 0.64 42.07 -19.08
C ILE A 356 1.75 42.76 -19.87
N PRO A 357 2.86 42.06 -20.24
CA PRO A 357 3.89 42.64 -21.10
C PRO A 357 3.29 43.19 -22.40
N LEU A 358 3.69 44.43 -22.79
CA LEU A 358 3.07 45.18 -23.86
C LEU A 358 2.95 44.39 -25.19
N LYS A 359 3.98 43.64 -25.57
CA LYS A 359 3.94 42.80 -26.80
C LYS A 359 2.85 41.75 -26.73
N PHE A 360 2.70 41.07 -25.57
CA PHE A 360 1.68 40.07 -25.38
C PHE A 360 0.28 40.70 -25.29
N LEU A 361 0.14 41.86 -24.61
CA LEU A 361 -1.11 42.62 -24.56
C LEU A 361 -1.61 42.99 -25.96
N ILE A 362 -0.75 43.48 -26.84
CA ILE A 362 -1.11 43.81 -28.23
C ILE A 362 -1.60 42.56 -28.97
N THR A 363 -0.93 41.41 -28.78
CA THR A 363 -1.35 40.14 -29.39
C THR A 363 -2.73 39.70 -28.88
N VAL A 364 -2.97 39.80 -27.57
CA VAL A 364 -4.28 39.49 -26.98
C VAL A 364 -5.36 40.42 -27.51
N LEU A 365 -5.13 41.74 -27.51
CA LEU A 365 -6.08 42.73 -28.00
C LEU A 365 -6.45 42.49 -29.48
N ASN A 366 -5.46 42.24 -30.34
CA ASN A 366 -5.69 41.96 -31.75
C ASN A 366 -6.51 40.67 -31.96
N SER A 367 -6.30 39.65 -31.10
CA SER A 367 -7.04 38.39 -31.20
C SER A 367 -8.46 38.45 -30.64
N THR A 368 -8.76 39.47 -29.79
CA THR A 368 -10.08 39.59 -29.14
C THR A 368 -10.98 40.67 -29.72
N GLN A 369 -10.48 41.55 -30.59
CA GLN A 369 -11.24 42.67 -31.19
C GLN A 369 -12.52 42.26 -31.92
N ALA A 370 -12.56 41.07 -32.54
CA ALA A 370 -13.69 40.57 -33.31
C ALA A 370 -14.62 39.66 -32.49
N ILE A 371 -14.30 39.40 -31.23
CA ILE A 371 -15.04 38.43 -30.40
C ILE A 371 -16.24 39.11 -29.73
N PRO A 372 -17.47 38.55 -29.86
CA PRO A 372 -18.68 39.16 -29.28
C PRO A 372 -18.80 38.91 -27.76
N PHE A 373 -18.03 38.02 -27.18
CA PHE A 373 -18.10 37.61 -25.78
C PHE A 373 -17.14 38.40 -24.90
N SER A 374 -17.54 38.62 -23.64
CA SER A 374 -16.61 39.11 -22.63
C SER A 374 -15.54 38.05 -22.32
N PRO A 375 -14.35 38.43 -21.86
CA PRO A 375 -13.28 37.46 -21.50
C PRO A 375 -13.75 36.40 -20.50
N LEU A 376 -14.63 36.73 -19.58
CA LEU A 376 -15.24 35.79 -18.65
C LEU A 376 -16.12 34.75 -19.37
N ALA A 377 -17.04 35.25 -20.23
CA ALA A 377 -17.97 34.37 -20.95
C ALA A 377 -17.21 33.44 -21.92
N GLU A 378 -16.22 33.98 -22.60
CA GLU A 378 -15.31 33.23 -23.48
C GLU A 378 -14.60 32.08 -22.73
N MET A 379 -13.98 32.39 -21.58
CA MET A 379 -13.24 31.39 -20.80
C MET A 379 -14.16 30.33 -20.22
N ILE A 380 -15.34 30.70 -19.71
CA ILE A 380 -16.33 29.73 -19.21
C ILE A 380 -16.79 28.81 -20.36
N LEU A 381 -17.05 29.36 -21.53
CA LEU A 381 -17.45 28.58 -22.71
C LEU A 381 -16.38 27.54 -23.05
N ILE A 382 -15.11 27.95 -23.08
CA ILE A 382 -13.98 27.04 -23.35
C ILE A 382 -13.90 25.94 -22.29
N ILE A 383 -13.97 26.29 -21.00
CA ILE A 383 -13.94 25.32 -19.89
C ILE A 383 -15.06 24.28 -20.07
N VAL A 384 -16.28 24.73 -20.33
CA VAL A 384 -17.45 23.85 -20.50
C VAL A 384 -17.28 22.94 -21.71
N ILE A 385 -16.80 23.46 -22.84
CA ILE A 385 -16.54 22.66 -24.04
C ILE A 385 -15.51 21.57 -23.76
N PHE A 386 -14.39 21.89 -23.10
CA PHE A 386 -13.38 20.90 -22.74
C PHE A 386 -13.92 19.86 -21.74
N ASP A 387 -14.74 20.27 -20.78
CA ASP A 387 -15.36 19.34 -19.83
C ASP A 387 -16.37 18.40 -20.51
N ILE A 388 -17.16 18.90 -21.49
CA ILE A 388 -18.05 18.08 -22.33
C ILE A 388 -17.24 17.08 -23.15
N LEU A 389 -16.15 17.53 -23.80
CA LEU A 389 -15.29 16.64 -24.57
C LEU A 389 -14.66 15.54 -23.69
N ARG A 390 -14.22 15.88 -22.49
CA ARG A 390 -13.71 14.91 -21.52
C ARG A 390 -14.77 13.89 -21.14
N GLU A 391 -15.99 14.33 -20.78
CA GLU A 391 -17.10 13.45 -20.40
C GLU A 391 -17.51 12.52 -21.55
N ALA A 392 -17.55 13.04 -22.78
CA ALA A 392 -17.81 12.24 -23.97
C ALA A 392 -16.76 11.15 -24.17
N ASN A 393 -15.46 11.49 -24.00
CA ASN A 393 -14.36 10.54 -24.14
C ASN A 393 -14.42 9.37 -23.15
N LEU A 394 -14.85 9.62 -21.91
CA LEU A 394 -14.99 8.58 -20.89
C LEU A 394 -16.07 7.54 -21.24
N ARG A 395 -17.06 7.91 -22.07
CA ARG A 395 -18.19 7.04 -22.45
C ARG A 395 -18.01 6.35 -23.79
N MET A 396 -16.99 6.71 -24.57
CA MET A 396 -16.77 6.13 -25.90
C MET A 396 -15.85 4.91 -25.84
N PRO A 397 -16.02 3.92 -26.74
CA PRO A 397 -15.04 2.88 -26.97
C PRO A 397 -13.68 3.50 -27.33
N SER A 398 -12.60 2.97 -26.78
CA SER A 398 -11.24 3.56 -26.87
C SER A 398 -10.78 3.89 -28.29
N ALA A 399 -11.10 3.02 -29.26
CA ALA A 399 -10.70 3.23 -30.67
C ALA A 399 -11.39 4.45 -31.31
N VAL A 400 -12.65 4.69 -30.98
CA VAL A 400 -13.44 5.82 -31.51
C VAL A 400 -13.14 7.11 -30.73
N GLY A 401 -12.94 6.98 -29.42
CA GLY A 401 -12.66 8.11 -28.53
C GLY A 401 -11.40 8.88 -28.92
N ILE A 402 -10.30 8.18 -29.26
CA ILE A 402 -9.05 8.82 -29.68
C ILE A 402 -9.24 9.62 -30.96
N SER A 403 -9.89 9.04 -31.96
CA SER A 403 -10.11 9.71 -33.27
C SER A 403 -11.03 10.92 -33.11
N LEU A 404 -12.11 10.80 -32.35
CA LEU A 404 -13.05 11.91 -32.15
C LEU A 404 -12.47 13.02 -31.28
N SER A 405 -11.64 12.68 -30.28
CA SER A 405 -10.91 13.68 -29.48
C SER A 405 -9.98 14.51 -30.32
N LEU A 406 -9.22 13.86 -31.23
CA LEU A 406 -8.30 14.56 -32.11
C LEU A 406 -9.04 15.49 -33.07
N VAL A 407 -10.08 14.98 -33.74
CA VAL A 407 -10.91 15.76 -34.66
C VAL A 407 -11.65 16.87 -33.91
N GLY A 408 -12.27 16.56 -32.76
CA GLY A 408 -12.97 17.53 -31.95
C GLY A 408 -12.07 18.67 -31.46
N ALA A 409 -10.88 18.37 -30.97
CA ALA A 409 -9.92 19.38 -30.51
C ALA A 409 -9.45 20.30 -31.66
N ILE A 410 -9.12 19.73 -32.83
CA ILE A 410 -8.65 20.51 -33.99
C ILE A 410 -9.80 21.32 -34.59
N VAL A 411 -10.96 20.68 -34.85
CA VAL A 411 -12.08 21.35 -35.52
C VAL A 411 -12.70 22.41 -34.60
N LEU A 412 -12.93 22.10 -33.35
CA LEU A 412 -13.49 23.08 -32.40
C LEU A 412 -12.50 24.21 -32.12
N GLY A 413 -11.20 23.90 -31.91
CA GLY A 413 -10.19 24.91 -31.65
C GLY A 413 -9.95 25.84 -32.85
N ASP A 414 -9.66 25.30 -34.03
CA ASP A 414 -9.34 26.09 -35.22
C ASP A 414 -10.58 26.77 -35.83
N ALA A 415 -11.71 26.05 -35.94
CA ALA A 415 -12.92 26.62 -36.50
C ALA A 415 -13.53 27.72 -35.59
N ALA A 416 -13.53 27.54 -34.28
CA ALA A 416 -14.05 28.55 -33.35
C ALA A 416 -13.19 29.82 -33.34
N VAL A 417 -11.86 29.67 -33.44
CA VAL A 417 -10.95 30.82 -33.55
C VAL A 417 -11.10 31.53 -34.91
N LYS A 418 -11.17 30.79 -36.02
CA LYS A 418 -11.37 31.37 -37.38
C LYS A 418 -12.73 32.03 -37.51
N ALA A 419 -13.76 31.53 -36.88
CA ALA A 419 -15.08 32.13 -36.83
C ALA A 419 -15.17 33.38 -35.94
N GLY A 420 -14.10 33.74 -35.22
CA GLY A 420 -14.10 34.89 -34.32
C GLY A 420 -15.00 34.70 -33.08
N LEU A 421 -15.29 33.44 -32.70
CA LEU A 421 -16.09 33.14 -31.51
C LEU A 421 -15.24 33.10 -30.25
N ILE A 422 -14.00 32.68 -30.37
CA ILE A 422 -13.06 32.47 -29.26
C ILE A 422 -11.65 32.94 -29.69
N GLY A 423 -10.90 33.55 -28.80
CA GLY A 423 -9.54 33.98 -29.04
C GLY A 423 -8.51 32.85 -28.90
N ALA A 424 -7.51 32.85 -29.74
CA ALA A 424 -6.43 31.86 -29.68
C ALA A 424 -5.71 31.79 -28.30
N PRO A 425 -5.44 32.91 -27.59
CA PRO A 425 -4.83 32.87 -26.25
C PRO A 425 -5.74 32.19 -25.23
N ALA A 426 -7.04 32.41 -25.30
CA ALA A 426 -8.00 31.80 -24.38
C ALA A 426 -8.09 30.26 -24.56
N VAL A 427 -8.11 29.80 -25.82
CA VAL A 427 -8.05 28.36 -26.16
C VAL A 427 -6.78 27.72 -25.63
N MET A 428 -5.62 28.37 -25.82
CA MET A 428 -4.35 27.87 -25.31
C MET A 428 -4.34 27.71 -23.80
N ILE A 429 -4.82 28.71 -23.06
CA ILE A 429 -4.90 28.67 -21.59
C ILE A 429 -5.91 27.62 -21.11
N GLY A 430 -7.07 27.55 -21.76
CA GLY A 430 -8.06 26.53 -21.46
C GLY A 430 -7.55 25.11 -21.68
N ALA A 431 -6.84 24.87 -22.78
CA ALA A 431 -6.21 23.58 -23.08
C ALA A 431 -5.14 23.22 -22.06
N LEU A 432 -4.23 24.15 -21.73
CA LEU A 432 -3.17 23.91 -20.72
C LEU A 432 -3.78 23.61 -19.34
N SER A 433 -4.81 24.37 -18.95
CA SER A 433 -5.58 24.10 -17.74
C SER A 433 -6.24 22.72 -17.76
N GLY A 434 -6.84 22.34 -18.89
CA GLY A 434 -7.47 21.03 -19.07
C GLY A 434 -6.49 19.86 -18.94
N ILE A 435 -5.30 19.98 -19.56
CA ILE A 435 -4.22 18.97 -19.47
C ILE A 435 -3.73 18.83 -18.02
N GLY A 436 -3.60 19.95 -17.30
CA GLY A 436 -3.16 19.94 -15.91
C GLY A 436 -4.08 19.16 -14.96
N LEU A 437 -5.38 19.03 -15.27
CA LEU A 437 -6.33 18.25 -14.46
C LEU A 437 -5.99 16.74 -14.45
N PHE A 438 -5.44 16.22 -15.54
CA PHE A 438 -5.08 14.79 -15.64
C PHE A 438 -3.89 14.38 -14.77
N THR A 439 -3.20 15.33 -14.17
CA THR A 439 -2.12 15.02 -13.20
C THR A 439 -2.66 14.47 -11.87
N MET A 440 -3.96 14.71 -11.57
CA MET A 440 -4.70 14.14 -10.44
C MET A 440 -6.02 13.50 -10.93
N PRO A 441 -5.97 12.30 -11.53
CA PRO A 441 -7.13 11.69 -12.16
C PRO A 441 -8.30 11.47 -11.19
N ASP A 442 -8.01 11.13 -9.94
CA ASP A 442 -8.99 10.84 -8.91
C ASP A 442 -9.84 12.07 -8.49
N ASN A 443 -9.28 13.28 -8.62
CA ASN A 443 -9.92 14.54 -8.20
C ASN A 443 -10.32 15.44 -9.38
N THR A 444 -10.30 14.93 -10.61
CA THR A 444 -10.51 15.73 -11.83
C THR A 444 -11.83 16.49 -11.84
N LEU A 445 -12.92 15.85 -11.39
CA LEU A 445 -14.25 16.47 -11.34
C LEU A 445 -14.30 17.66 -10.37
N ILE A 446 -13.71 17.48 -9.18
CA ILE A 446 -13.69 18.51 -8.13
C ILE A 446 -12.82 19.69 -8.58
N LEU A 447 -11.63 19.39 -9.14
CA LEU A 447 -10.75 20.43 -9.66
C LEU A 447 -11.36 21.20 -10.83
N SER A 448 -12.11 20.52 -11.71
CA SER A 448 -12.85 21.18 -12.78
C SER A 448 -13.95 22.10 -12.25
N LEU A 449 -14.72 21.65 -11.26
CA LEU A 449 -15.72 22.50 -10.60
C LEU A 449 -15.07 23.72 -9.95
N LEU A 450 -13.99 23.52 -9.20
CA LEU A 450 -13.27 24.61 -8.54
C LEU A 450 -12.72 25.61 -9.57
N ARG A 451 -12.13 25.12 -10.66
CA ARG A 451 -11.64 25.93 -11.79
C ARG A 451 -12.75 26.83 -12.32
N LEU A 452 -13.93 26.29 -12.59
CA LEU A 452 -15.09 27.03 -13.10
C LEU A 452 -15.56 28.10 -12.10
N VAL A 453 -15.72 27.73 -10.83
CA VAL A 453 -16.18 28.64 -9.76
C VAL A 453 -15.17 29.78 -9.55
N ILE A 454 -13.88 29.48 -9.45
CA ILE A 454 -12.85 30.51 -9.23
C ILE A 454 -12.76 31.43 -10.44
N THR A 455 -12.88 30.89 -11.67
CA THR A 455 -12.88 31.72 -12.91
C THR A 455 -14.08 32.66 -12.93
N TYR A 456 -15.26 32.21 -12.51
CA TYR A 456 -16.44 33.06 -12.39
C TYR A 456 -16.24 34.18 -11.38
N ILE A 457 -15.77 33.85 -10.17
CA ILE A 457 -15.49 34.83 -9.12
C ILE A 457 -14.40 35.82 -9.56
N ALA A 458 -13.37 35.35 -10.27
CA ALA A 458 -12.33 36.20 -10.85
C ALA A 458 -12.90 37.22 -11.86
N GLY A 459 -13.86 36.83 -12.67
CA GLY A 459 -14.54 37.72 -13.62
C GLY A 459 -15.43 38.77 -12.95
N VAL A 460 -15.97 38.51 -11.75
CA VAL A 460 -16.82 39.46 -11.01
C VAL A 460 -15.97 40.37 -10.09
N MET A 461 -15.02 39.81 -9.37
CA MET A 461 -14.26 40.49 -8.28
C MET A 461 -12.79 40.75 -8.61
N GLY A 462 -12.32 40.33 -9.77
CA GLY A 462 -10.91 40.46 -10.13
C GLY A 462 -9.97 39.63 -9.25
N ILE A 463 -8.75 40.14 -9.04
CA ILE A 463 -7.69 39.44 -8.30
C ILE A 463 -8.08 39.21 -6.82
N LEU A 464 -8.86 40.10 -6.24
CA LEU A 464 -9.36 39.94 -4.86
C LEU A 464 -10.25 38.70 -4.76
N GLY A 465 -11.09 38.45 -5.78
CA GLY A 465 -11.92 37.25 -5.84
C GLY A 465 -11.10 35.96 -5.91
N VAL A 466 -10.02 35.94 -6.68
CA VAL A 466 -9.11 34.79 -6.74
C VAL A 466 -8.47 34.53 -5.38
N ILE A 467 -7.93 35.56 -4.72
CA ILE A 467 -7.28 35.45 -3.41
C ILE A 467 -8.29 34.95 -2.36
N LEU A 468 -9.48 35.54 -2.30
CA LEU A 468 -10.53 35.12 -1.36
C LEU A 468 -10.95 33.66 -1.59
N SER A 469 -11.16 33.27 -2.85
CA SER A 469 -11.51 31.88 -3.20
C SER A 469 -10.43 30.89 -2.74
N MET A 470 -9.15 31.20 -2.97
CA MET A 470 -8.04 30.38 -2.51
C MET A 470 -7.96 30.31 -0.98
N MET A 471 -8.21 31.41 -0.27
CA MET A 471 -8.27 31.41 1.20
C MET A 471 -9.39 30.51 1.71
N VAL A 472 -10.58 30.58 1.12
CA VAL A 472 -11.72 29.73 1.51
C VAL A 472 -11.40 28.25 1.27
N ILE A 473 -10.80 27.89 0.14
CA ILE A 473 -10.41 26.50 -0.16
C ILE A 473 -9.35 26.03 0.85
N LEU A 474 -8.32 26.83 1.11
CA LEU A 474 -7.28 26.47 2.09
C LEU A 474 -7.86 26.30 3.49
N PHE A 475 -8.73 27.21 3.92
CA PHE A 475 -9.41 27.10 5.22
C PHE A 475 -10.27 25.82 5.29
N TYR A 476 -11.02 25.52 4.24
CA TYR A 476 -11.79 24.28 4.14
C TYR A 476 -10.91 23.04 4.26
N LEU A 477 -9.81 22.95 3.50
CA LEU A 477 -8.88 21.84 3.54
C LEU A 477 -8.21 21.67 4.93
N CYS A 478 -7.86 22.79 5.58
CA CYS A 478 -7.28 22.78 6.93
C CYS A 478 -8.28 22.34 8.01
N SER A 479 -9.58 22.57 7.81
CA SER A 479 -10.62 22.17 8.76
C SER A 479 -11.01 20.70 8.67
N MET A 480 -10.61 20.01 7.59
CA MET A 480 -10.96 18.61 7.39
C MET A 480 -10.13 17.67 8.26
N GLN A 481 -10.79 16.77 8.95
CA GLN A 481 -10.19 15.70 9.74
C GLN A 481 -10.97 14.40 9.53
N GLU A 482 -10.25 13.28 9.46
CA GLU A 482 -10.84 11.96 9.34
C GLU A 482 -10.05 10.93 10.17
N TYR A 483 -10.74 10.08 10.92
CA TYR A 483 -10.10 9.06 11.77
C TYR A 483 -8.93 9.59 12.61
N HIS A 484 -9.15 10.73 13.28
CA HIS A 484 -8.12 11.44 14.09
C HIS A 484 -6.89 11.92 13.31
N THR A 485 -7.00 12.01 11.99
CA THR A 485 -5.92 12.42 11.09
C THR A 485 -6.30 13.73 10.39
N PRO A 486 -5.50 14.81 10.49
CA PRO A 486 -5.71 16.03 9.72
C PRO A 486 -5.49 15.75 8.23
N PHE A 487 -6.47 16.11 7.38
CA PHE A 487 -6.46 15.78 5.96
C PHE A 487 -5.28 16.39 5.20
N LEU A 488 -4.88 17.62 5.57
CA LEU A 488 -3.78 18.35 4.92
C LEU A 488 -2.39 18.05 5.53
N ALA A 489 -2.29 17.09 6.45
CA ALA A 489 -0.99 16.68 6.96
C ALA A 489 -0.11 16.13 5.81
N PRO A 490 1.23 16.35 5.85
CA PRO A 490 2.05 16.96 6.91
C PRO A 490 2.22 18.49 6.82
N PHE A 491 1.47 19.17 5.94
CA PHE A 491 1.59 20.62 5.77
C PHE A 491 0.92 21.37 6.93
N THR A 492 -0.27 20.92 7.32
CA THR A 492 -1.03 21.51 8.44
C THR A 492 -1.72 20.38 9.24
N PRO A 493 -1.34 20.19 10.54
CA PRO A 493 -0.20 20.77 11.23
C PRO A 493 1.15 20.34 10.66
N THR A 494 2.16 21.19 10.80
CA THR A 494 3.50 20.90 10.29
C THR A 494 4.16 19.76 11.06
N MET A 495 4.46 18.66 10.35
CA MET A 495 5.12 17.48 10.91
C MET A 495 6.40 17.17 10.13
N ASP A 496 7.57 17.51 10.70
CA ASP A 496 8.84 17.45 9.97
C ASP A 496 9.26 16.04 9.56
N ASN A 497 8.90 15.01 10.34
CA ASN A 497 9.20 13.62 9.97
C ASN A 497 8.42 13.16 8.73
N ASP A 498 7.22 13.65 8.53
CA ASP A 498 6.31 13.21 7.47
C ASP A 498 6.55 13.95 6.16
N LYS A 499 7.25 15.10 6.20
CA LYS A 499 7.69 15.83 5.01
C LYS A 499 8.69 15.05 4.14
N GLN A 500 9.25 13.94 4.67
CA GLN A 500 10.22 13.11 3.94
C GLN A 500 9.60 12.40 2.74
N ASP A 501 8.28 12.19 2.74
CA ASP A 501 7.51 11.57 1.65
C ASP A 501 6.35 12.45 1.15
N ALA A 502 6.43 13.74 1.35
CA ALA A 502 5.41 14.68 0.85
C ALA A 502 5.74 15.10 -0.61
N VAL A 503 6.11 16.35 -0.81
CA VAL A 503 6.51 16.87 -2.13
C VAL A 503 7.94 16.42 -2.48
N LEU A 504 8.85 16.47 -1.49
CA LEU A 504 10.22 15.99 -1.67
C LEU A 504 10.30 14.54 -1.18
N ASN A 505 10.74 13.65 -2.06
CA ASN A 505 10.95 12.25 -1.71
C ASN A 505 12.40 12.04 -1.26
N LYS A 506 12.60 11.77 0.04
CA LYS A 506 13.91 11.39 0.56
C LYS A 506 14.14 9.89 0.33
N SER A 507 15.42 9.50 0.27
CA SER A 507 15.81 8.10 0.11
C SER A 507 15.11 7.20 1.13
N LEU A 508 14.56 6.07 0.67
CA LEU A 508 13.95 5.03 1.51
C LEU A 508 14.87 4.55 2.63
N VAL A 509 16.20 4.61 2.41
CA VAL A 509 17.21 4.28 3.42
C VAL A 509 17.16 5.25 4.60
N SER A 510 16.76 6.50 4.39
CA SER A 510 16.67 7.53 5.45
C SER A 510 15.38 7.46 6.27
N TRP A 511 14.40 6.65 5.85
CA TRP A 511 13.10 6.54 6.52
C TRP A 511 13.20 5.66 7.77
N LYS A 512 13.60 6.25 8.88
CA LYS A 512 13.75 5.55 10.16
C LYS A 512 12.44 5.46 10.95
N LYS A 513 11.53 6.40 10.77
CA LYS A 513 10.27 6.51 11.52
C LYS A 513 9.05 6.46 10.60
N ARG A 514 7.95 5.93 11.12
CA ARG A 514 6.64 5.99 10.46
C ARG A 514 6.05 7.40 10.53
N PRO A 515 5.13 7.77 9.61
CA PRO A 515 4.48 9.07 9.64
C PRO A 515 3.72 9.25 10.97
N LYS A 516 3.90 10.42 11.58
CA LYS A 516 3.18 10.80 12.80
C LYS A 516 1.76 11.29 12.52
N SER A 517 1.50 11.73 11.29
CA SER A 517 0.18 12.14 10.83
C SER A 517 -0.83 11.00 10.89
N ILE A 518 -0.36 9.76 10.75
CA ILE A 518 -1.19 8.57 10.81
C ILE A 518 -1.11 7.98 12.22
N PRO A 519 -2.24 7.77 12.90
CA PRO A 519 -2.25 7.13 14.21
C PRO A 519 -1.62 5.73 14.15
N ASN A 520 -0.52 5.52 14.86
CA ASN A 520 0.17 4.24 14.90
C ASN A 520 0.76 3.96 16.28
N LYS A 521 0.81 2.68 16.68
CA LYS A 521 1.38 2.20 17.96
C LYS A 521 2.91 2.15 17.93
N ASN A 522 3.47 1.90 16.75
CA ASN A 522 4.90 1.69 16.58
C ASN A 522 5.46 2.74 15.62
N THR A 523 6.17 3.71 16.14
CA THR A 523 6.74 4.81 15.36
C THR A 523 8.03 4.44 14.65
N THR A 524 8.68 3.31 14.96
CA THR A 524 9.95 2.90 14.38
C THR A 524 9.71 2.03 13.15
N ARG A 525 10.22 2.46 11.98
CA ARG A 525 10.11 1.70 10.73
C ARG A 525 11.30 0.77 10.51
N ARG A 526 12.50 1.18 10.94
CA ARG A 526 13.75 0.44 10.80
C ARG A 526 14.49 0.41 12.13
N GLY A 527 14.89 -0.78 12.58
CA GLY A 527 15.87 -0.94 13.67
C GLY A 527 17.21 -0.29 13.28
N GLN A 528 17.96 0.12 14.31
CA GLN A 528 19.31 0.68 14.13
C GLN A 528 20.27 -0.38 13.60
#